data_421943a070b401cbaa47a1c166341681
#
_entry.id   421943a070b401cbaa47a1c166341681
#
_cell.length_a   1.000
_cell.length_b   1.000
_cell.length_c   1.000
_cell.angle_alpha   90.00
_cell.angle_beta   90.00
_cell.angle_gamma   90.00
#
_symmetry.space_group_name_H-M   'P 1'
#
loop_
_entity.id
_entity.type
_entity.pdbx_description
1 polymer ?
#
loop_
_entity_poly.entity_id
_entity_poly.type
_entity_poly.pdbx_seq_one_letter_code
_entity_poly.pdbx_strand_id
1 'polypeptide(L)'
;MTDNVRHATPQPGAGFPDTPSLCASIVRLLSRTRVDLSSEKVMQSGIAAALATAAIPFGREYRLSGEDIPDFLIPCPHELTRWVAIECKLKGRSGGPRKIDIYRQIERYTRHPEVAAIILASNLTMGLPAEIRGKPVYAASLSKGWLL
;
A
#
# COMPACT_ATOMS: atom_id res chain seq x y z
N MET A 1 49.23 10.45 2.85
CA MET A 1 48.27 9.36 2.53
C MET A 1 46.87 9.86 2.83
N THR A 2 46.20 10.29 1.81
CA THR A 2 44.78 10.64 1.91
C THR A 2 44.00 9.36 1.73
N ASP A 3 43.46 8.84 2.83
CA ASP A 3 42.46 7.78 2.79
C ASP A 3 41.22 8.32 2.09
N ASN A 4 41.15 8.00 0.82
CA ASN A 4 39.97 8.26 0.01
C ASN A 4 38.94 7.21 0.42
N VAL A 5 38.29 7.42 1.57
CA VAL A 5 37.09 6.68 1.91
C VAL A 5 36.03 7.14 0.90
N ARG A 6 36.03 6.47 -0.24
CA ARG A 6 34.86 6.53 -1.12
C ARG A 6 33.71 6.03 -0.30
N HIS A 7 32.90 6.94 0.19
CA HIS A 7 31.54 6.59 0.59
C HIS A 7 30.91 5.96 -0.65
N ALA A 8 30.92 4.63 -0.67
CA ALA A 8 30.14 3.89 -1.63
C ALA A 8 28.69 4.27 -1.36
N THR A 9 28.15 5.13 -2.20
CA THR A 9 26.72 5.34 -2.28
C THR A 9 26.12 3.95 -2.48
N PRO A 10 25.21 3.49 -1.63
CA PRO A 10 24.58 2.19 -1.83
C PRO A 10 24.06 2.15 -3.25
N GLN A 11 24.57 1.21 -4.03
CA GLN A 11 24.10 1.02 -5.39
C GLN A 11 22.61 0.69 -5.31
N PRO A 12 21.73 1.44 -6.00
CA PRO A 12 20.34 1.05 -6.08
C PRO A 12 20.31 -0.36 -6.68
N GLY A 13 19.81 -1.32 -5.90
CA GLY A 13 19.63 -2.69 -6.39
C GLY A 13 20.22 -3.81 -5.55
N ALA A 14 21.23 -3.56 -4.72
CA ALA A 14 21.81 -4.62 -3.89
C ALA A 14 21.01 -4.77 -2.58
N GLY A 15 20.11 -5.74 -2.52
CA GLY A 15 19.45 -6.18 -1.28
C GLY A 15 18.07 -5.64 -1.01
N PHE A 16 17.51 -4.73 -1.84
CA PHE A 16 16.14 -4.23 -1.69
C PHE A 16 15.26 -4.70 -2.86
N PRO A 17 13.99 -5.10 -2.61
CA PRO A 17 13.08 -5.45 -3.69
C PRO A 17 12.74 -4.23 -4.54
N ASP A 18 12.47 -4.43 -5.84
CA ASP A 18 11.87 -3.41 -6.67
C ASP A 18 10.42 -3.12 -6.24
N THR A 19 9.83 -2.06 -6.75
CA THR A 19 8.46 -1.66 -6.38
C THR A 19 7.42 -2.75 -6.67
N PRO A 20 7.40 -3.44 -7.84
CA PRO A 20 6.48 -4.55 -8.07
C PRO A 20 6.66 -5.71 -7.07
N SER A 21 7.87 -6.07 -6.74
CA SER A 21 8.17 -7.13 -5.76
C SER A 21 7.76 -6.72 -4.35
N LEU A 22 7.95 -5.46 -3.97
CA LEU A 22 7.47 -4.90 -2.71
C LEU A 22 5.94 -4.98 -2.64
N CYS A 23 5.24 -4.55 -3.67
CA CYS A 23 3.78 -4.61 -3.74
C CYS A 23 3.27 -6.05 -3.62
N ALA A 24 3.88 -7.00 -4.33
CA ALA A 24 3.54 -8.41 -4.24
C ALA A 24 3.74 -8.96 -2.82
N SER A 25 4.82 -8.57 -2.15
CA SER A 25 5.10 -8.96 -0.76
C SER A 25 4.06 -8.40 0.21
N ILE A 26 3.67 -7.13 0.04
CA ILE A 26 2.63 -6.50 0.86
C ILE A 26 1.28 -7.19 0.65
N VAL A 27 0.90 -7.44 -0.59
CA VAL A 27 -0.36 -8.14 -0.91
C VAL A 27 -0.40 -9.53 -0.26
N ARG A 28 0.69 -10.30 -0.36
CA ARG A 28 0.80 -11.61 0.29
C ARG A 28 0.70 -11.50 1.81
N LEU A 29 1.41 -10.55 2.40
CA LEU A 29 1.38 -10.31 3.85
C LEU A 29 -0.05 -10.03 4.31
N LEU A 30 -0.73 -9.09 3.69
CA LEU A 30 -2.08 -8.69 4.07
C LEU A 30 -3.10 -9.81 3.84
N SER A 31 -2.95 -10.57 2.75
CA SER A 31 -3.83 -11.70 2.45
C SER A 31 -3.71 -12.87 3.44
N ARG A 32 -2.59 -12.97 4.15
CA ARG A 32 -2.30 -14.03 5.14
C ARG A 32 -2.50 -13.59 6.59
N THR A 33 -2.59 -12.29 6.81
CA THR A 33 -2.71 -11.73 8.15
C THR A 33 -4.16 -11.75 8.58
N ARG A 34 -4.41 -12.22 9.80
CA ARG A 34 -5.73 -12.07 10.42
C ARG A 34 -5.88 -10.64 10.88
N VAL A 35 -6.82 -9.95 10.27
CA VAL A 35 -7.15 -8.57 10.61
C VAL A 35 -8.58 -8.54 11.13
N ASP A 36 -8.78 -7.87 12.26
CA ASP A 36 -10.11 -7.64 12.80
C ASP A 36 -10.85 -6.65 11.89
N LEU A 37 -11.98 -7.10 11.34
CA LEU A 37 -12.80 -6.35 10.40
C LEU A 37 -14.03 -5.72 11.06
N SER A 38 -14.01 -5.51 12.38
CA SER A 38 -15.14 -4.94 13.13
C SER A 38 -15.37 -3.46 12.79
N SER A 39 -14.34 -2.73 12.44
CA SER A 39 -14.41 -1.36 11.93
C SER A 39 -13.21 -1.07 11.03
N GLU A 40 -13.33 -0.04 10.20
CA GLU A 40 -12.23 0.39 9.33
C GLU A 40 -11.02 0.83 10.14
N LYS A 41 -11.24 1.54 11.24
CA LYS A 41 -10.16 1.98 12.13
C LYS A 41 -9.42 0.81 12.78
N VAL A 42 -10.13 -0.20 13.25
CA VAL A 42 -9.55 -1.42 13.82
C VAL A 42 -8.80 -2.21 12.74
N MET A 43 -9.36 -2.31 11.55
CA MET A 43 -8.72 -2.92 10.39
C MET A 43 -7.40 -2.23 10.05
N GLN A 44 -7.38 -0.90 10.01
CA GLN A 44 -6.16 -0.13 9.76
C GLN A 44 -5.09 -0.38 10.83
N SER A 45 -5.49 -0.46 12.10
CA SER A 45 -4.56 -0.78 13.19
C SER A 45 -3.95 -2.17 13.04
N GLY A 46 -4.73 -3.15 12.58
CA GLY A 46 -4.24 -4.50 12.29
C GLY A 46 -3.25 -4.52 11.12
N ILE A 47 -3.51 -3.75 10.08
CA ILE A 47 -2.60 -3.61 8.95
C ILE A 47 -1.30 -2.94 9.39
N ALA A 48 -1.38 -1.89 10.19
CA ALA A 48 -0.19 -1.22 10.74
C ALA A 48 0.69 -2.20 11.55
N ALA A 49 0.08 -3.02 12.39
CA ALA A 49 0.78 -4.03 13.16
C ALA A 49 1.45 -5.09 12.25
N ALA A 50 0.78 -5.53 11.21
CA ALA A 50 1.33 -6.48 10.24
C ALA A 50 2.55 -5.91 9.50
N LEU A 51 2.45 -4.68 9.04
CA LEU A 51 3.56 -3.98 8.37
C LEU A 51 4.76 -3.81 9.31
N ALA A 52 4.52 -3.39 10.55
CA ALA A 52 5.57 -3.22 11.55
C ALA A 52 6.26 -4.55 11.89
N THR A 53 5.50 -5.64 12.06
CA THR A 53 6.05 -6.98 12.33
C THR A 53 6.90 -7.48 11.17
N ALA A 54 6.53 -7.15 9.93
CA ALA A 54 7.31 -7.50 8.75
C ALA A 54 8.48 -6.53 8.48
N ALA A 55 8.71 -5.56 9.37
CA ALA A 55 9.75 -4.53 9.22
C ALA A 55 9.61 -3.70 7.92
N ILE A 56 8.38 -3.48 7.48
CA ILE A 56 8.09 -2.62 6.33
C ILE A 56 7.80 -1.22 6.87
N PRO A 57 8.65 -0.23 6.54
CA PRO A 57 8.43 1.15 6.99
C PRO A 57 7.20 1.74 6.32
N PHE A 58 6.43 2.53 7.06
CA PHE A 58 5.24 3.19 6.55
C PHE A 58 4.95 4.50 7.29
N GLY A 59 4.27 5.41 6.61
CA GLY A 59 3.61 6.56 7.21
C GLY A 59 2.09 6.38 7.15
N ARG A 60 1.38 6.98 8.10
CA ARG A 60 -0.09 6.94 8.15
C ARG A 60 -0.68 8.32 7.88
N GLU A 61 -1.79 8.32 7.13
CA GLU A 61 -2.62 9.50 6.92
C GLU A 61 -1.85 10.73 6.43
N TYR A 62 -0.84 10.49 5.60
CA TYR A 62 -0.05 11.56 5.00
C TYR A 62 -0.82 12.20 3.84
N ARG A 63 -1.02 13.50 3.93
CA ARG A 63 -1.72 14.26 2.89
C ARG A 63 -0.83 14.42 1.65
N LEU A 64 -1.29 13.90 0.52
CA LEU A 64 -0.64 14.11 -0.77
C LEU A 64 -0.94 15.52 -1.29
N SER A 65 -2.21 15.84 -1.41
CA SER A 65 -2.69 17.20 -1.70
C SER A 65 -4.20 17.25 -1.46
N GLY A 66 -4.72 18.42 -1.10
CA GLY A 66 -6.16 18.63 -0.94
C GLY A 66 -6.80 17.59 -0.03
N GLU A 67 -7.72 16.80 -0.58
CA GLU A 67 -8.45 15.73 0.13
C GLU A 67 -7.81 14.34 -0.02
N ASP A 68 -6.71 14.23 -0.76
CA ASP A 68 -6.08 12.95 -1.06
C ASP A 68 -5.13 12.55 0.06
N ILE A 69 -5.66 11.76 0.99
CA ILE A 69 -4.94 11.26 2.17
C ILE A 69 -5.03 9.74 2.18
N PRO A 70 -4.06 9.02 1.58
CA PRO A 70 -4.00 7.56 1.69
C PRO A 70 -3.88 7.11 3.15
N ASP A 71 -4.44 5.94 3.46
CA ASP A 71 -4.33 5.40 4.81
C ASP A 71 -2.89 5.06 5.18
N PHE A 72 -2.11 4.57 4.22
CA PHE A 72 -0.69 4.30 4.39
C PHE A 72 0.10 4.73 3.17
N LEU A 73 1.32 5.21 3.42
CA LEU A 73 2.34 5.39 2.38
C LEU A 73 3.58 4.58 2.75
N ILE A 74 4.06 3.80 1.79
CA ILE A 74 5.25 2.97 1.95
C ILE A 74 6.33 3.49 1.00
N PRO A 75 7.53 3.85 1.51
CA PRO A 75 8.59 4.36 0.64
C PRO A 75 9.06 3.30 -0.34
N CYS A 76 9.22 3.69 -1.62
CA CYS A 76 9.80 2.82 -2.62
C CYS A 76 11.30 2.68 -2.38
N PRO A 77 11.85 1.46 -2.28
CA PRO A 77 13.26 1.27 -1.92
C PRO A 77 14.26 1.84 -2.92
N HIS A 78 13.88 1.91 -4.19
CA HIS A 78 14.74 2.38 -5.27
C HIS A 78 14.40 3.79 -5.78
N GLU A 79 13.29 4.35 -5.33
CA GLU A 79 12.80 5.65 -5.74
C GLU A 79 12.40 6.44 -4.49
N LEU A 80 13.37 7.04 -3.82
CA LEU A 80 13.19 7.69 -2.50
C LEU A 80 12.17 8.84 -2.49
N THR A 81 11.80 9.36 -3.64
CA THR A 81 10.78 10.42 -3.77
C THR A 81 9.39 9.88 -4.11
N ARG A 82 9.25 8.56 -4.19
CA ARG A 82 7.98 7.91 -4.56
C ARG A 82 7.51 6.93 -3.50
N TRP A 83 6.21 6.68 -3.51
CA TRP A 83 5.52 5.90 -2.47
C TRP A 83 4.57 4.89 -3.09
N VAL A 84 4.38 3.79 -2.40
CA VAL A 84 3.23 2.91 -2.60
C VAL A 84 2.13 3.38 -1.66
N ALA A 85 0.97 3.73 -2.19
CA ALA A 85 -0.19 4.12 -1.40
C ALA A 85 -1.06 2.90 -1.10
N ILE A 86 -1.46 2.75 0.16
CA ILE A 86 -2.43 1.73 0.57
C ILE A 86 -3.70 2.44 1.01
N GLU A 87 -4.81 2.06 0.40
CA GLU A 87 -6.14 2.50 0.78
C GLU A 87 -6.92 1.34 1.37
N CYS A 88 -7.54 1.57 2.52
CA CYS A 88 -8.32 0.56 3.24
C CYS A 88 -9.81 0.82 3.05
N LYS A 89 -10.56 -0.20 2.67
CA LYS A 89 -12.02 -0.13 2.54
C LYS A 89 -12.67 -1.35 3.17
N LEU A 90 -13.68 -1.11 3.97
CA LEU A 90 -14.41 -2.13 4.69
C LEU A 90 -15.89 -2.12 4.28
N LYS A 91 -16.40 -3.30 3.92
CA LYS A 91 -17.84 -3.55 3.79
C LYS A 91 -18.35 -4.15 5.10
N GLY A 92 -19.18 -3.39 5.80
CA GLY A 92 -19.87 -3.88 6.99
C GLY A 92 -21.18 -4.58 6.67
N ARG A 93 -21.94 -4.99 7.71
CA ARG A 93 -23.23 -5.67 7.56
C ARG A 93 -24.29 -4.79 6.87
N SER A 94 -24.24 -3.49 7.07
CA SER A 94 -25.14 -2.53 6.45
C SER A 94 -24.73 -2.09 5.05
N GLY A 95 -23.67 -2.66 4.52
CA GLY A 95 -23.09 -2.30 3.23
C GLY A 95 -21.73 -1.61 3.38
N GLY A 96 -21.28 -0.99 2.32
CA GLY A 96 -19.97 -0.33 2.26
C GLY A 96 -19.96 0.77 1.20
N PRO A 97 -18.78 1.36 0.96
CA PRO A 97 -18.62 2.36 -0.08
C PRO A 97 -18.94 1.78 -1.45
N ARG A 98 -19.45 2.63 -2.35
CA ARG A 98 -19.72 2.21 -3.72
C ARG A 98 -18.41 1.95 -4.46
N LYS A 99 -18.41 0.93 -5.31
CA LYS A 99 -17.23 0.57 -6.11
C LYS A 99 -16.74 1.70 -6.99
N ILE A 100 -17.67 2.47 -7.55
CA ILE A 100 -17.31 3.62 -8.39
C ILE A 100 -16.60 4.72 -7.59
N ASP A 101 -16.97 4.93 -6.36
CA ASP A 101 -16.34 5.94 -5.50
C ASP A 101 -14.92 5.50 -5.10
N ILE A 102 -14.73 4.21 -4.82
CA ILE A 102 -13.40 3.63 -4.58
C ILE A 102 -12.52 3.79 -5.81
N TYR A 103 -13.03 3.45 -6.98
CA TYR A 103 -12.29 3.59 -8.25
C TYR A 103 -11.86 5.05 -8.48
N ARG A 104 -12.76 5.99 -8.29
CA ARG A 104 -12.45 7.43 -8.45
C ARG A 104 -11.40 7.91 -7.46
N GLN A 105 -11.43 7.42 -6.24
CA GLN A 105 -10.42 7.75 -5.24
C GLN A 105 -9.05 7.21 -5.64
N ILE A 106 -8.98 5.95 -6.08
CA ILE A 106 -7.73 5.34 -6.56
C ILE A 106 -7.22 6.10 -7.78
N GLU A 107 -8.09 6.44 -8.72
CA GLU A 107 -7.72 7.22 -9.90
C GLU A 107 -7.12 8.58 -9.51
N ARG A 108 -7.70 9.27 -8.53
CA ARG A 108 -7.12 10.54 -8.04
C ARG A 108 -5.72 10.34 -7.49
N TYR A 109 -5.48 9.27 -6.73
CA TYR A 109 -4.14 8.98 -6.21
C TYR A 109 -3.11 8.76 -7.32
N THR A 110 -3.51 8.15 -8.43
CA THR A 110 -2.61 7.94 -9.56
C THR A 110 -2.16 9.23 -10.24
N ARG A 111 -2.82 10.34 -10.00
CA ARG A 111 -2.45 11.65 -10.56
C ARG A 111 -1.27 12.30 -9.86
N HIS A 112 -0.93 11.84 -8.66
CA HIS A 112 0.20 12.38 -7.89
C HIS A 112 1.52 11.77 -8.39
N PRO A 113 2.50 12.59 -8.80
CA PRO A 113 3.78 12.08 -9.30
C PRO A 113 4.52 11.21 -8.29
N GLU A 114 4.37 11.49 -6.98
CA GLU A 114 5.00 10.76 -5.90
C GLU A 114 4.40 9.38 -5.62
N VAL A 115 3.25 9.08 -6.20
CA VAL A 115 2.61 7.75 -6.08
C VAL A 115 3.11 6.85 -7.20
N ALA A 116 3.80 5.77 -6.84
CA ALA A 116 4.34 4.80 -7.80
C ALA A 116 3.38 3.66 -8.09
N ALA A 117 2.59 3.25 -7.09
CA ALA A 117 1.66 2.15 -7.16
C ALA A 117 0.59 2.30 -6.08
N ILE A 118 -0.53 1.60 -6.22
CA ILE A 118 -1.61 1.61 -5.25
C ILE A 118 -2.02 0.20 -4.90
N ILE A 119 -2.26 -0.03 -3.60
CA ILE A 119 -2.82 -1.27 -3.08
C ILE A 119 -4.14 -0.94 -2.41
N LEU A 120 -5.21 -1.56 -2.87
CA LEU A 120 -6.50 -1.55 -2.18
C LEU A 120 -6.54 -2.74 -1.22
N ALA A 121 -6.57 -2.46 0.08
CA ALA A 121 -6.74 -3.47 1.13
C ALA A 121 -8.21 -3.47 1.57
N SER A 122 -8.94 -4.55 1.28
CA SER A 122 -10.38 -4.58 1.56
C SER A 122 -10.93 -6.00 1.70
N ASN A 123 -12.14 -6.09 2.22
CA ASN A 123 -12.96 -7.30 2.19
C ASN A 123 -13.98 -7.26 1.03
N LEU A 124 -13.81 -6.34 0.10
CA LEU A 124 -14.67 -6.19 -1.06
C LEU A 124 -14.15 -7.05 -2.23
N THR A 125 -15.09 -7.56 -3.03
CA THR A 125 -14.75 -8.12 -4.35
C THR A 125 -14.87 -7.02 -5.39
N MET A 126 -13.72 -6.59 -5.92
CA MET A 126 -13.66 -5.56 -6.96
C MET A 126 -12.88 -6.05 -8.17
N GLY A 127 -13.41 -5.78 -9.36
CA GLY A 127 -12.66 -5.91 -10.59
C GLY A 127 -11.87 -4.63 -10.88
N LEU A 128 -10.75 -4.43 -10.19
CA LEU A 128 -9.85 -3.33 -10.50
C LEU A 128 -9.00 -3.65 -11.72
N PRO A 129 -8.79 -2.69 -12.63
CA PRO A 129 -7.78 -2.87 -13.68
C PRO A 129 -6.40 -3.01 -13.05
N ALA A 130 -5.51 -3.75 -13.72
CA ALA A 130 -4.14 -3.94 -13.26
C ALA A 130 -3.32 -2.64 -13.25
N GLU A 131 -3.76 -1.65 -14.01
CA GLU A 131 -3.06 -0.39 -14.19
C GLU A 131 -4.06 0.74 -14.40
N ILE A 132 -3.81 1.88 -13.76
CA ILE A 132 -4.58 3.12 -13.94
C ILE A 132 -3.57 4.24 -14.21
N ARG A 133 -3.72 4.94 -15.32
CA ARG A 133 -2.85 6.06 -15.71
C ARG A 133 -1.36 5.69 -15.71
N GLY A 134 -1.03 4.49 -16.14
CA GLY A 134 0.34 3.98 -16.20
C GLY A 134 0.90 3.50 -14.85
N LYS A 135 0.10 3.46 -13.79
CA LYS A 135 0.55 3.03 -12.46
C LYS A 135 -0.10 1.71 -12.05
N PRO A 136 0.67 0.75 -11.54
CA PRO A 136 0.13 -0.53 -11.09
C PRO A 136 -0.88 -0.37 -9.96
N VAL A 137 -1.95 -1.15 -10.02
CA VAL A 137 -2.98 -1.22 -8.98
C VAL A 137 -3.15 -2.67 -8.55
N TYR A 138 -3.08 -2.89 -7.27
CA TYR A 138 -3.19 -4.22 -6.66
C TYR A 138 -4.36 -4.28 -5.70
N ALA A 139 -4.94 -5.45 -5.52
CA ALA A 139 -5.95 -5.71 -4.51
C ALA A 139 -5.42 -6.74 -3.52
N ALA A 140 -5.48 -6.41 -2.23
CA ALA A 140 -5.21 -7.33 -1.13
C ALA A 140 -6.53 -7.69 -0.47
N SER A 141 -6.90 -8.97 -0.51
CA SER A 141 -8.14 -9.47 0.09
C SER A 141 -7.91 -9.83 1.55
N LEU A 142 -8.60 -9.13 2.44
CA LEU A 142 -8.50 -9.35 3.90
C LEU A 142 -9.45 -10.46 4.40
N SER A 143 -10.46 -10.82 3.62
CA SER A 143 -11.49 -11.79 4.05
C SER A 143 -11.03 -13.25 4.02
N LYS A 144 -9.97 -13.57 3.28
CA LYS A 144 -9.50 -14.96 3.10
C LYS A 144 -8.71 -15.51 4.28
N GLY A 145 -8.26 -14.69 5.21
CA GLY A 145 -7.52 -15.11 6.40
C GLY A 145 -8.35 -15.86 7.45
N TRP A 146 -9.67 -15.93 7.29
CA TRP A 146 -10.59 -16.55 8.23
C TRP A 146 -10.91 -18.02 7.95
N LEU A 147 -10.50 -18.53 6.81
CA LEU A 147 -10.90 -19.87 6.34
C LEU A 147 -9.79 -20.95 6.51
N LEU A 148 -8.79 -20.64 7.28
CA LEU A 148 -7.73 -21.60 7.56
C LEU A 148 -7.74 -22.01 9.03
#